data_932170fd67c571ec6daec236f5583ce0
#
_entry.id   932170fd67c571ec6daec236f5583ce0
#
_cell.length_a   1.000
_cell.length_b   1.000
_cell.length_c   1.000
_cell.angle_alpha   90.00
_cell.angle_beta   90.00
_cell.angle_gamma   90.00
#
_symmetry.space_group_name_H-M   'P 1'
#
loop_
_entity.id
_entity.type
_entity.pdbx_description
1 polymer ?
#
loop_
_entity_poly.entity_id
_entity_poly.type
_entity_poly.pdbx_seq_one_letter_code
_entity_poly.pdbx_strand_id
1 'polypeptide(L)'
;ASKTWSFTVGESQYQLYFGQLHSHTTYSDGSGTLDSALDYIRSLPASANVQFVAFTDHSNYFDKSGAANPEGALYDMSLATPYSQETWNSYRSAVAAFNEANAGSLVALAGFEMTWSGGPGHINTFNTPGIVSRNNTTLNNKTDYAGMRAYYALLSQQEGADSLSQFNHPGNTFGTFGDFAFWDPVIDSRMYMVEAGNGEGQIGAGGYYPSYEQYIMALDKGWHLAPTNNQDNHKGKWGDSNTCRDVIVTDDFTEAGLYAAMAERRVYSTEDQNLAIYYYLNDTLMG
;
A
#
# COMPACT_ATOMS: atom_id res chain seq x y z
N ALA A 1 -2.00 3.36 -46.38
CA ALA A 1 -1.93 4.67 -45.76
C ALA A 1 -0.92 4.60 -44.62
N SER A 2 0.18 5.36 -44.69
CA SER A 2 1.12 5.52 -43.60
C SER A 2 0.51 6.44 -42.53
N LYS A 3 0.47 6.02 -41.26
CA LYS A 3 0.16 6.92 -40.14
C LYS A 3 1.47 7.49 -39.65
N THR A 4 1.60 8.79 -39.65
CA THR A 4 2.72 9.51 -39.03
C THR A 4 2.30 9.92 -37.63
N TRP A 5 3.11 9.58 -36.64
CA TRP A 5 2.95 10.03 -35.27
C TRP A 5 4.01 11.10 -35.00
N SER A 6 3.63 12.18 -34.42
CA SER A 6 4.55 13.17 -33.86
C SER A 6 4.42 13.16 -32.34
N PHE A 7 5.54 13.29 -31.67
CA PHE A 7 5.59 13.49 -30.23
C PHE A 7 6.49 14.67 -29.92
N THR A 8 6.16 15.38 -28.88
CA THR A 8 6.99 16.47 -28.37
C THR A 8 7.77 15.96 -27.17
N VAL A 9 9.06 16.15 -27.18
CA VAL A 9 9.90 15.92 -25.99
C VAL A 9 9.97 17.24 -25.24
N GLY A 10 9.42 17.28 -24.05
CA GLY A 10 9.50 18.40 -23.12
C GLY A 10 9.97 17.92 -21.76
N GLU A 11 10.47 18.83 -20.93
CA GLU A 11 10.71 18.53 -19.52
C GLU A 11 9.36 18.40 -18.82
N SER A 12 9.10 17.24 -18.20
CA SER A 12 7.95 17.09 -17.32
C SER A 12 8.24 17.77 -15.99
N GLN A 13 7.26 18.48 -15.45
CA GLN A 13 7.34 18.94 -14.05
C GLN A 13 7.29 17.78 -13.07
N TYR A 14 6.70 16.64 -13.49
CA TYR A 14 6.61 15.42 -12.69
C TYR A 14 7.86 14.58 -12.82
N GLN A 15 8.24 13.93 -11.73
CA GLN A 15 9.32 12.97 -11.66
C GLN A 15 8.77 11.58 -11.34
N LEU A 16 9.56 10.56 -11.64
CA LEU A 16 9.24 9.15 -11.36
C LEU A 16 10.00 8.71 -10.12
N TYR A 17 9.30 8.25 -9.11
CA TYR A 17 9.89 7.71 -7.88
C TYR A 17 9.56 6.24 -7.76
N PHE A 18 10.59 5.43 -7.59
CA PHE A 18 10.52 3.97 -7.59
C PHE A 18 10.57 3.45 -6.16
N GLY A 19 9.76 2.45 -5.84
CA GLY A 19 9.75 1.90 -4.48
C GLY A 19 8.83 0.70 -4.31
N GLN A 20 8.40 0.52 -3.06
CA GLN A 20 7.55 -0.60 -2.63
C GLN A 20 6.48 -0.12 -1.65
N LEU A 21 5.27 -0.64 -1.77
CA LEU A 21 4.13 -0.26 -0.94
C LEU A 21 3.66 -1.37 0.01
N HIS A 22 4.43 -2.47 0.14
CA HIS A 22 4.04 -3.59 1.00
C HIS A 22 5.27 -4.29 1.59
N SER A 23 5.46 -4.15 2.91
CA SER A 23 6.52 -4.84 3.64
C SER A 23 6.23 -4.93 5.14
N HIS A 24 6.87 -5.92 5.79
CA HIS A 24 6.67 -6.27 7.19
C HIS A 24 7.97 -6.18 8.00
N THR A 25 7.80 -5.92 9.29
CA THR A 25 8.86 -5.89 10.30
C THR A 25 8.48 -6.77 11.49
N THR A 26 9.26 -6.72 12.57
CA THR A 26 8.90 -7.40 13.82
C THR A 26 7.75 -6.74 14.58
N TYR A 27 7.17 -5.67 14.08
CA TYR A 27 5.87 -5.21 14.56
C TYR A 27 4.75 -6.21 14.23
N SER A 28 4.90 -6.99 13.16
CA SER A 28 4.04 -8.14 12.89
C SER A 28 4.85 -9.45 12.85
N ASP A 29 4.94 -10.09 11.73
CA ASP A 29 5.58 -11.40 11.53
C ASP A 29 6.77 -11.35 10.56
N GLY A 30 7.20 -10.16 10.18
CA GLY A 30 8.42 -9.95 9.41
C GLY A 30 9.70 -10.10 10.24
N SER A 31 10.82 -10.12 9.57
CA SER A 31 12.17 -10.20 10.17
C SER A 31 12.80 -8.83 10.28
N GLY A 32 13.40 -8.52 11.43
CA GLY A 32 14.08 -7.25 11.69
C GLY A 32 13.14 -6.15 12.19
N THR A 33 13.71 -5.25 12.99
CA THR A 33 12.97 -4.13 13.58
C THR A 33 12.73 -3.03 12.54
N LEU A 34 11.78 -2.14 12.79
CA LEU A 34 11.57 -0.96 11.94
C LEU A 34 12.86 -0.13 11.81
N ASP A 35 13.60 0.09 12.90
CA ASP A 35 14.87 0.82 12.84
C ASP A 35 15.88 0.13 11.90
N SER A 36 15.98 -1.21 11.98
CA SER A 36 16.87 -1.95 11.08
C SER A 36 16.39 -1.90 9.63
N ALA A 37 15.09 -1.82 9.39
CA ALA A 37 14.52 -1.68 8.06
C ALA A 37 14.78 -0.29 7.47
N LEU A 38 14.61 0.77 8.27
CA LEU A 38 14.95 2.14 7.89
C LEU A 38 16.43 2.29 7.59
N ASP A 39 17.31 1.69 8.39
CA ASP A 39 18.76 1.67 8.12
C ASP A 39 19.09 0.88 6.84
N TYR A 40 18.39 -0.23 6.61
CA TYR A 40 18.58 -1.04 5.41
C TYR A 40 18.26 -0.25 4.14
N ILE A 41 17.08 0.36 4.05
CA ILE A 41 16.69 1.11 2.85
C ILE A 41 17.61 2.30 2.60
N ARG A 42 18.13 2.94 3.66
CA ARG A 42 19.14 4.01 3.55
C ARG A 42 20.47 3.51 3.01
N SER A 43 20.81 2.25 3.25
CA SER A 43 22.06 1.63 2.80
C SER A 43 22.00 1.06 1.38
N LEU A 44 20.85 1.02 0.75
CA LEU A 44 20.70 0.48 -0.60
C LEU A 44 21.56 1.26 -1.60
N PRO A 45 22.22 0.57 -2.53
CA PRO A 45 22.94 1.25 -3.59
C PRO A 45 21.97 1.95 -4.55
N ALA A 46 22.40 3.04 -5.15
CA ALA A 46 21.58 3.77 -6.14
C ALA A 46 21.08 2.86 -7.29
N SER A 47 21.82 1.81 -7.62
CA SER A 47 21.44 0.82 -8.63
C SER A 47 20.23 -0.03 -8.24
N ALA A 48 19.85 -0.08 -6.96
CA ALA A 48 18.61 -0.73 -6.52
C ALA A 48 17.38 0.03 -7.00
N ASN A 49 17.50 1.33 -7.25
CA ASN A 49 16.43 2.22 -7.66
C ASN A 49 15.21 2.10 -6.74
N VAL A 50 15.45 2.39 -5.45
CA VAL A 50 14.43 2.41 -4.39
C VAL A 50 14.49 3.78 -3.70
N GLN A 51 13.44 4.55 -3.83
CA GLN A 51 13.35 5.91 -3.30
C GLN A 51 12.24 6.03 -2.25
N PHE A 52 11.29 5.09 -2.22
CA PHE A 52 10.32 5.00 -1.13
C PHE A 52 10.05 3.54 -0.74
N VAL A 53 9.72 3.33 0.52
CA VAL A 53 9.26 2.02 1.03
C VAL A 53 8.15 2.24 2.05
N ALA A 54 7.03 1.56 1.88
CA ALA A 54 5.99 1.51 2.88
C ALA A 54 6.19 0.30 3.81
N PHE A 55 6.02 0.53 5.09
CA PHE A 55 5.93 -0.50 6.11
C PHE A 55 4.46 -0.68 6.47
N THR A 56 3.95 -1.88 6.30
CA THR A 56 2.52 -2.20 6.38
C THR A 56 2.27 -3.44 7.22
N ASP A 57 2.87 -3.45 8.39
CA ASP A 57 2.72 -4.55 9.35
C ASP A 57 1.25 -4.91 9.63
N HIS A 58 0.95 -6.18 9.82
CA HIS A 58 -0.41 -6.63 10.12
C HIS A 58 -0.99 -5.95 11.34
N SER A 59 -2.13 -5.31 11.20
CA SER A 59 -2.74 -4.46 12.23
C SER A 59 -3.06 -5.20 13.53
N ASN A 60 -3.39 -6.49 13.46
CA ASN A 60 -3.71 -7.28 14.65
C ASN A 60 -2.51 -7.58 15.57
N TYR A 61 -1.30 -7.38 15.11
CA TYR A 61 -0.10 -7.54 15.94
C TYR A 61 0.19 -6.31 16.81
N PHE A 62 -0.29 -5.14 16.39
CA PHE A 62 -0.20 -3.93 17.21
C PHE A 62 -1.01 -4.05 18.51
N ASP A 63 -1.98 -4.94 18.55
CA ASP A 63 -2.81 -5.23 19.70
C ASP A 63 -2.39 -6.57 20.37
N LYS A 64 -1.14 -6.63 20.80
CA LYS A 64 -0.53 -7.84 21.41
C LYS A 64 -1.13 -8.26 22.75
N SER A 65 -1.96 -7.42 23.36
CA SER A 65 -2.60 -7.74 24.63
C SER A 65 -3.62 -8.88 24.53
N GLY A 66 -3.96 -9.32 23.31
CA GLY A 66 -5.01 -10.29 23.08
C GLY A 66 -6.41 -9.76 23.45
N ALA A 67 -6.50 -8.52 23.84
CA ALA A 67 -7.77 -7.85 24.03
C ALA A 67 -8.36 -7.51 22.66
N ALA A 68 -9.52 -8.05 22.34
CA ALA A 68 -10.28 -7.53 21.22
C ALA A 68 -10.45 -6.03 21.40
N ASN A 69 -10.21 -5.26 20.35
CA ASN A 69 -10.58 -3.85 20.38
C ASN A 69 -12.03 -3.74 20.83
N PRO A 70 -12.35 -2.86 21.77
CA PRO A 70 -13.73 -2.65 22.17
C PRO A 70 -14.58 -2.39 20.93
N GLU A 71 -15.78 -2.88 20.95
CA GLU A 71 -16.74 -2.59 19.88
C GLU A 71 -16.87 -1.07 19.73
N GLY A 72 -16.63 -0.54 18.54
CA GLY A 72 -16.58 0.90 18.29
C GLY A 72 -15.21 1.56 18.50
N ALA A 73 -14.20 0.84 18.92
CA ALA A 73 -12.82 1.33 19.03
C ALA A 73 -12.14 1.47 17.67
N LEU A 74 -12.80 2.08 16.82
CA LEU A 74 -12.44 2.21 15.43
C LEU A 74 -11.78 3.55 15.28
N TYR A 75 -10.63 3.71 14.76
CA TYR A 75 -10.03 4.99 14.43
C TYR A 75 -10.06 6.09 15.51
N ASP A 76 -11.05 6.05 16.39
CA ASP A 76 -11.04 6.89 17.57
C ASP A 76 -9.96 6.34 18.49
N MET A 77 -8.83 7.01 18.46
CA MET A 77 -7.66 6.63 19.26
C MET A 77 -7.96 6.65 20.76
N SER A 78 -9.00 7.35 21.19
CA SER A 78 -9.46 7.33 22.58
C SER A 78 -10.09 5.99 22.97
N LEU A 79 -10.57 5.24 21.99
CA LEU A 79 -11.18 3.93 22.16
C LEU A 79 -10.21 2.78 21.85
N ALA A 80 -9.08 3.05 21.20
CA ALA A 80 -8.03 2.06 21.02
C ALA A 80 -7.44 1.67 22.39
N THR A 81 -6.94 0.43 22.48
CA THR A 81 -6.21 0.08 23.68
C THR A 81 -4.99 1.00 23.82
N PRO A 82 -4.60 1.44 25.03
CA PRO A 82 -3.42 2.29 25.19
C PRO A 82 -2.17 1.71 24.53
N TYR A 83 -2.05 0.40 24.54
CA TYR A 83 -0.92 -0.31 23.91
C TYR A 83 -0.89 -0.15 22.38
N SER A 84 -1.99 -0.39 21.67
CA SER A 84 -2.03 -0.27 20.22
C SER A 84 -1.82 1.18 19.77
N GLN A 85 -2.32 2.14 20.52
CA GLN A 85 -2.12 3.56 20.28
C GLN A 85 -0.66 3.97 20.45
N GLU A 86 -0.04 3.62 21.57
CA GLU A 86 1.37 3.94 21.83
C GLU A 86 2.28 3.31 20.79
N THR A 87 2.02 2.06 20.43
CA THR A 87 2.79 1.33 19.43
C THR A 87 2.66 1.99 18.05
N TRP A 88 1.45 2.35 17.64
CA TRP A 88 1.20 3.03 16.38
C TRP A 88 1.82 4.42 16.32
N ASN A 89 1.71 5.19 17.40
CA ASN A 89 2.34 6.50 17.50
C ASN A 89 3.88 6.41 17.43
N SER A 90 4.47 5.43 18.09
CA SER A 90 5.91 5.18 18.04
C SER A 90 6.37 4.82 16.64
N TYR A 91 5.61 3.95 15.98
CA TYR A 91 5.85 3.53 14.60
C TYR A 91 5.84 4.73 13.64
N ARG A 92 4.80 5.54 13.68
CA ARG A 92 4.68 6.75 12.85
C ARG A 92 5.76 7.77 13.16
N SER A 93 6.10 7.94 14.44
CA SER A 93 7.14 8.89 14.85
C SER A 93 8.52 8.48 14.32
N ALA A 94 8.84 7.19 14.31
CA ALA A 94 10.09 6.70 13.73
C ALA A 94 10.16 6.95 12.23
N VAL A 95 9.06 6.71 11.50
CA VAL A 95 8.96 6.99 10.07
C VAL A 95 9.07 8.49 9.78
N ALA A 96 8.40 9.33 10.55
CA ALA A 96 8.47 10.79 10.38
C ALA A 96 9.88 11.34 10.62
N ALA A 97 10.56 10.87 11.68
CA ALA A 97 11.94 11.26 11.97
C ALA A 97 12.91 10.79 10.85
N PHE A 98 12.67 9.61 10.28
CA PHE A 98 13.44 9.14 9.13
C PHE A 98 13.23 10.06 7.91
N ASN A 99 11.99 10.43 7.60
CA ASN A 99 11.65 11.29 6.47
C ASN A 99 12.29 12.69 6.62
N GLU A 100 12.27 13.25 7.82
CA GLU A 100 12.92 14.52 8.10
C GLU A 100 14.44 14.43 7.85
N ALA A 101 15.08 13.37 8.34
CA ALA A 101 16.53 13.15 8.19
C ALA A 101 16.96 12.84 6.74
N ASN A 102 16.07 12.37 5.89
CA ASN A 102 16.37 11.94 4.51
C ASN A 102 15.60 12.75 3.46
N ALA A 103 15.13 13.95 3.80
CA ALA A 103 14.31 14.78 2.92
C ALA A 103 14.94 14.96 1.53
N GLY A 104 14.14 14.72 0.49
CA GLY A 104 14.53 14.81 -0.92
C GLY A 104 15.33 13.62 -1.46
N SER A 105 15.63 12.60 -0.64
CA SER A 105 16.41 11.43 -1.07
C SER A 105 15.68 10.09 -0.86
N LEU A 106 14.98 9.94 0.24
CA LEU A 106 14.22 8.73 0.61
C LEU A 106 12.96 9.12 1.39
N VAL A 107 11.89 8.38 1.14
CA VAL A 107 10.64 8.50 1.90
C VAL A 107 10.22 7.13 2.41
N ALA A 108 10.00 7.02 3.71
CA ALA A 108 9.30 5.89 4.32
C ALA A 108 7.82 6.24 4.49
N LEU A 109 6.95 5.27 4.31
CA LEU A 109 5.51 5.45 4.50
C LEU A 109 5.02 4.53 5.62
N ALA A 110 4.27 5.08 6.57
CA ALA A 110 3.63 4.31 7.61
C ALA A 110 2.24 3.88 7.16
N GLY A 111 2.01 2.58 7.08
CA GLY A 111 0.73 1.98 6.80
C GLY A 111 0.50 0.74 7.67
N PHE A 112 -0.58 0.06 7.46
CA PHE A 112 -0.83 -1.23 8.08
C PHE A 112 -1.64 -2.13 7.17
N GLU A 113 -1.47 -3.42 7.33
CA GLU A 113 -2.25 -4.41 6.62
C GLU A 113 -3.41 -4.90 7.48
N MET A 114 -4.64 -4.59 7.03
CA MET A 114 -5.87 -5.16 7.57
C MET A 114 -6.15 -6.50 6.90
N THR A 115 -6.21 -7.57 7.68
CA THR A 115 -6.23 -8.93 7.16
C THR A 115 -7.49 -9.68 7.53
N TRP A 116 -8.28 -10.08 6.54
CA TRP A 116 -9.43 -10.98 6.72
C TRP A 116 -9.05 -12.40 6.27
N SER A 117 -8.10 -13.02 6.93
CA SER A 117 -7.63 -14.36 6.58
C SER A 117 -8.78 -15.38 6.54
N GLY A 118 -8.88 -16.14 5.45
CA GLY A 118 -10.02 -17.03 5.18
C GLY A 118 -11.33 -16.28 4.91
N GLY A 119 -11.24 -15.03 4.49
CA GLY A 119 -12.34 -14.14 4.12
C GLY A 119 -12.03 -13.42 2.81
N PRO A 120 -12.40 -12.12 2.70
CA PRO A 120 -12.24 -11.38 1.45
C PRO A 120 -10.82 -11.31 0.93
N GLY A 121 -9.85 -11.08 1.81
CA GLY A 121 -8.45 -10.87 1.46
C GLY A 121 -7.75 -9.93 2.42
N HIS A 122 -6.63 -9.39 2.02
CA HIS A 122 -5.83 -8.44 2.80
C HIS A 122 -5.77 -7.08 2.10
N ILE A 123 -5.69 -6.02 2.88
CA ILE A 123 -5.71 -4.64 2.38
C ILE A 123 -4.66 -3.82 3.11
N ASN A 124 -3.77 -3.17 2.39
CA ASN A 124 -2.95 -2.11 2.95
C ASN A 124 -3.76 -0.83 3.07
N THR A 125 -3.55 -0.11 4.16
CA THR A 125 -4.14 1.21 4.39
C THR A 125 -3.06 2.18 4.83
N PHE A 126 -3.09 3.37 4.21
CA PHE A 126 -2.13 4.45 4.41
C PHE A 126 -2.83 5.74 4.81
N ASN A 127 -2.04 6.71 5.27
CA ASN A 127 -2.50 8.07 5.57
C ASN A 127 -3.66 8.12 6.57
N THR A 128 -3.51 7.42 7.67
CA THR A 128 -4.53 7.35 8.72
C THR A 128 -4.04 7.96 10.03
N PRO A 129 -4.90 8.66 10.78
CA PRO A 129 -4.52 9.19 12.09
C PRO A 129 -4.33 8.09 13.14
N GLY A 130 -4.97 6.95 12.95
CA GLY A 130 -4.96 5.83 13.88
C GLY A 130 -4.84 4.49 13.16
N ILE A 131 -4.85 3.41 13.93
CA ILE A 131 -4.81 2.03 13.44
C ILE A 131 -6.07 1.28 13.88
N VAL A 132 -6.51 0.35 13.06
CA VAL A 132 -7.62 -0.56 13.37
C VAL A 132 -7.16 -2.00 13.29
N SER A 133 -7.52 -2.78 14.30
CA SER A 133 -7.20 -4.19 14.36
C SER A 133 -8.37 -5.07 13.94
N ARG A 134 -8.08 -6.14 13.19
CA ARG A 134 -9.04 -7.22 12.92
C ARG A 134 -9.48 -7.97 14.19
N ASN A 135 -8.86 -7.74 15.34
CA ASN A 135 -9.30 -8.32 16.61
C ASN A 135 -10.66 -7.76 17.05
N ASN A 136 -11.10 -6.65 16.48
CA ASN A 136 -12.47 -6.17 16.63
C ASN A 136 -13.44 -7.13 15.92
N THR A 137 -14.41 -7.66 16.65
CA THR A 137 -15.33 -8.69 16.15
C THR A 137 -16.24 -8.20 15.02
N THR A 138 -16.66 -6.94 15.07
CA THR A 138 -17.47 -6.31 14.00
C THR A 138 -16.68 -6.21 12.72
N LEU A 139 -15.42 -5.75 12.80
CA LEU A 139 -14.54 -5.60 11.64
C LEU A 139 -14.04 -6.94 11.11
N ASN A 140 -13.94 -7.97 11.94
CA ASN A 140 -13.54 -9.31 11.51
C ASN A 140 -14.70 -10.14 10.95
N ASN A 141 -15.88 -9.59 10.81
CA ASN A 141 -17.01 -10.30 10.23
C ASN A 141 -16.81 -10.50 8.72
N LYS A 142 -16.62 -11.76 8.32
CA LYS A 142 -16.32 -12.16 6.94
C LYS A 142 -17.55 -12.44 6.10
N THR A 143 -18.74 -12.50 6.73
CA THR A 143 -19.99 -12.81 6.05
C THR A 143 -20.39 -11.65 5.16
N ASP A 144 -20.57 -11.91 3.87
CA ASP A 144 -21.02 -10.92 2.88
C ASP A 144 -20.25 -9.60 2.92
N TYR A 145 -18.94 -9.67 3.23
CA TYR A 145 -18.05 -8.51 3.35
C TYR A 145 -18.47 -7.49 4.43
N ALA A 146 -19.26 -7.91 5.41
CA ALA A 146 -19.79 -7.01 6.43
C ALA A 146 -18.70 -6.30 7.21
N GLY A 147 -17.62 -7.00 7.58
CA GLY A 147 -16.49 -6.40 8.27
C GLY A 147 -15.75 -5.37 7.42
N MET A 148 -15.54 -5.65 6.14
CA MET A 148 -14.93 -4.72 5.20
C MET A 148 -15.81 -3.48 4.99
N ARG A 149 -17.10 -3.65 4.85
CA ARG A 149 -18.05 -2.51 4.74
C ARG A 149 -18.04 -1.66 6.01
N ALA A 150 -18.04 -2.28 7.19
CA ALA A 150 -17.95 -1.58 8.46
C ALA A 150 -16.62 -0.81 8.59
N TYR A 151 -15.51 -1.41 8.15
CA TYR A 151 -14.20 -0.79 8.12
C TYR A 151 -14.19 0.47 7.25
N TYR A 152 -14.69 0.40 6.02
CA TYR A 152 -14.73 1.56 5.13
C TYR A 152 -15.76 2.61 5.52
N ALA A 153 -16.90 2.20 6.07
CA ALA A 153 -17.86 3.14 6.65
C ALA A 153 -17.20 3.97 7.75
N LEU A 154 -16.34 3.34 8.53
CA LEU A 154 -15.56 4.00 9.56
C LEU A 154 -14.53 4.95 8.99
N LEU A 155 -13.69 4.50 8.05
CA LEU A 155 -12.70 5.34 7.39
C LEU A 155 -13.33 6.60 6.79
N SER A 156 -14.53 6.48 6.23
CA SER A 156 -15.24 7.58 5.60
C SER A 156 -15.84 8.60 6.57
N GLN A 157 -15.97 8.25 7.84
CA GLN A 157 -16.58 9.10 8.87
C GLN A 157 -15.55 9.87 9.71
N GLN A 158 -14.27 9.52 9.59
CA GLN A 158 -13.22 10.13 10.39
C GLN A 158 -12.84 11.51 9.87
N GLU A 159 -12.65 12.46 10.77
CA GLU A 159 -12.09 13.76 10.44
C GLU A 159 -10.66 13.59 9.90
N GLY A 160 -10.38 14.17 8.73
CA GLY A 160 -9.11 14.00 8.04
C GLY A 160 -8.89 12.62 7.44
N ALA A 161 -9.96 11.89 7.14
CA ALA A 161 -9.91 10.55 6.58
C ALA A 161 -9.53 10.55 5.08
N ASP A 162 -8.35 11.04 4.77
CA ASP A 162 -7.73 10.96 3.44
C ASP A 162 -6.98 9.63 3.26
N SER A 163 -7.53 8.56 3.88
CA SER A 163 -6.95 7.23 3.83
C SER A 163 -6.95 6.67 2.42
N LEU A 164 -5.87 5.97 2.10
CA LEU A 164 -5.67 5.30 0.84
C LEU A 164 -5.57 3.80 1.09
N SER A 165 -6.20 3.00 0.25
CA SER A 165 -6.13 1.56 0.39
C SER A 165 -5.69 0.86 -0.90
N GLN A 166 -5.14 -0.34 -0.71
CA GLN A 166 -4.68 -1.24 -1.76
C GLN A 166 -5.21 -2.64 -1.49
N PHE A 167 -5.81 -3.28 -2.50
CA PHE A 167 -6.05 -4.72 -2.47
C PHE A 167 -4.72 -5.47 -2.60
N ASN A 168 -4.38 -6.28 -1.60
CA ASN A 168 -3.11 -7.02 -1.57
C ASN A 168 -3.27 -8.41 -2.20
N HIS A 169 -2.24 -8.83 -2.94
CA HIS A 169 -2.05 -10.20 -3.47
C HIS A 169 -3.35 -10.97 -3.75
N PRO A 170 -4.27 -10.44 -4.56
CA PRO A 170 -5.52 -11.13 -4.86
C PRO A 170 -5.23 -12.48 -5.52
N GLY A 171 -5.69 -13.57 -4.90
CA GLY A 171 -5.42 -14.92 -5.36
C GLY A 171 -5.95 -15.99 -4.41
N ASN A 172 -5.73 -17.24 -4.77
CA ASN A 172 -6.31 -18.39 -4.06
C ASN A 172 -5.73 -18.63 -2.66
N THR A 173 -4.59 -18.02 -2.32
CA THR A 173 -3.93 -18.26 -1.03
C THR A 173 -4.58 -17.46 0.09
N PHE A 174 -4.84 -16.15 -0.12
CA PHE A 174 -5.32 -15.25 0.94
C PHE A 174 -6.71 -14.67 0.66
N GLY A 175 -7.27 -14.93 -0.50
CA GLY A 175 -8.59 -14.48 -0.93
C GLY A 175 -8.53 -13.75 -2.27
N THR A 176 -9.62 -13.88 -3.02
CA THR A 176 -9.80 -13.25 -4.34
C THR A 176 -10.69 -12.01 -4.26
N PHE A 177 -10.99 -11.54 -3.06
CA PHE A 177 -12.00 -10.49 -2.84
C PHE A 177 -13.35 -10.83 -3.51
N GLY A 178 -13.71 -12.15 -3.52
CA GLY A 178 -14.93 -12.64 -4.19
C GLY A 178 -15.02 -12.24 -5.64
N ASP A 179 -13.89 -12.30 -6.33
CA ASP A 179 -13.72 -11.87 -7.71
C ASP A 179 -14.19 -10.42 -7.94
N PHE A 180 -13.97 -9.58 -6.91
CA PHE A 180 -14.29 -8.15 -6.88
C PHE A 180 -15.76 -7.80 -7.13
N ALA A 181 -16.67 -8.77 -6.96
CA ALA A 181 -18.09 -8.62 -7.29
C ALA A 181 -18.87 -7.76 -6.28
N PHE A 182 -18.28 -7.40 -5.15
CA PHE A 182 -18.90 -6.62 -4.06
C PHE A 182 -18.72 -5.11 -4.21
N TRP A 183 -18.59 -4.59 -5.41
CA TRP A 183 -18.36 -3.16 -5.62
C TRP A 183 -19.30 -2.30 -4.77
N ASP A 184 -18.72 -1.30 -4.13
CA ASP A 184 -19.40 -0.42 -3.20
C ASP A 184 -18.78 0.98 -3.31
N PRO A 185 -19.58 2.05 -3.50
CA PRO A 185 -19.05 3.38 -3.75
C PRO A 185 -18.27 3.96 -2.56
N VAL A 186 -18.56 3.54 -1.33
CA VAL A 186 -17.84 3.98 -0.14
C VAL A 186 -16.45 3.32 -0.10
N ILE A 187 -16.38 2.04 -0.43
CA ILE A 187 -15.11 1.31 -0.52
C ILE A 187 -14.30 1.85 -1.70
N ASP A 188 -14.89 1.98 -2.88
CA ASP A 188 -14.23 2.46 -4.10
C ASP A 188 -13.63 3.86 -3.91
N SER A 189 -14.30 4.74 -3.17
CA SER A 189 -13.81 6.10 -2.89
C SER A 189 -12.51 6.15 -2.07
N ARG A 190 -12.09 5.02 -1.47
CA ARG A 190 -10.90 4.88 -0.64
C ARG A 190 -9.94 3.80 -1.11
N MET A 191 -10.37 3.01 -2.08
CA MET A 191 -9.57 1.96 -2.69
C MET A 191 -8.95 2.47 -3.99
N TYR A 192 -7.66 2.70 -3.98
CA TYR A 192 -6.95 3.37 -5.07
C TYR A 192 -6.07 2.42 -5.88
N MET A 193 -5.68 1.29 -5.30
CA MET A 193 -4.67 0.43 -5.88
C MET A 193 -5.00 -1.05 -5.70
N VAL A 194 -4.37 -1.88 -6.53
CA VAL A 194 -4.39 -3.34 -6.42
C VAL A 194 -3.06 -3.93 -6.83
N GLU A 195 -2.58 -4.91 -6.12
CA GLU A 195 -1.37 -5.64 -6.50
C GLU A 195 -1.63 -6.49 -7.75
N ALA A 196 -0.99 -6.09 -8.85
CA ALA A 196 -0.91 -6.87 -10.08
C ALA A 196 0.23 -7.90 -10.03
N GLY A 197 1.06 -7.83 -9.02
CA GLY A 197 2.10 -8.81 -8.69
C GLY A 197 2.52 -8.67 -7.23
N ASN A 198 2.92 -9.77 -6.61
CA ASN A 198 3.33 -9.82 -5.20
C ASN A 198 4.36 -10.93 -4.98
N GLY A 199 5.23 -10.73 -4.00
CA GLY A 199 6.12 -11.73 -3.44
C GLY A 199 7.61 -11.42 -3.56
N GLU A 200 8.39 -12.04 -2.69
CA GLU A 200 9.83 -11.80 -2.52
C GLU A 200 10.71 -12.57 -3.52
N GLY A 201 10.13 -13.53 -4.24
CA GLY A 201 10.84 -14.34 -5.23
C GLY A 201 11.25 -13.53 -6.46
N GLN A 202 12.21 -14.07 -7.20
CA GLN A 202 12.60 -13.49 -8.49
C GLN A 202 11.45 -13.53 -9.49
N ILE A 203 11.34 -12.50 -10.32
CA ILE A 203 10.31 -12.42 -11.37
C ILE A 203 10.42 -13.65 -12.28
N GLY A 204 9.28 -14.32 -12.50
CA GLY A 204 9.19 -15.55 -13.29
C GLY A 204 9.64 -16.81 -12.57
N ALA A 205 9.96 -16.75 -11.29
CA ALA A 205 10.34 -17.89 -10.46
C ALA A 205 9.39 -18.09 -9.27
N GLY A 206 9.61 -19.17 -8.51
CA GLY A 206 8.82 -19.43 -7.32
C GLY A 206 8.96 -18.35 -6.24
N GLY A 207 7.86 -18.01 -5.58
CA GLY A 207 7.79 -16.95 -4.57
C GLY A 207 7.49 -15.55 -5.12
N TYR A 208 7.25 -15.44 -6.41
CA TYR A 208 6.62 -14.29 -7.05
C TYR A 208 5.31 -14.74 -7.72
N TYR A 209 4.25 -13.99 -7.54
CA TYR A 209 2.88 -14.33 -7.92
C TYR A 209 2.24 -13.16 -8.70
N PRO A 210 2.22 -13.23 -10.04
CA PRO A 210 1.52 -12.25 -10.85
C PRO A 210 0.00 -12.38 -10.68
N SER A 211 -0.70 -11.25 -10.65
CA SER A 211 -2.15 -11.13 -10.46
C SER A 211 -2.80 -10.25 -11.54
N TYR A 212 -2.28 -10.29 -12.76
CA TYR A 212 -2.76 -9.44 -13.86
C TYR A 212 -4.22 -9.69 -14.21
N GLU A 213 -4.66 -10.96 -14.16
CA GLU A 213 -6.05 -11.32 -14.45
C GLU A 213 -6.99 -10.75 -13.38
N GLN A 214 -6.56 -10.75 -12.13
CA GLN A 214 -7.32 -10.18 -11.01
C GLN A 214 -7.42 -8.65 -11.12
N TYR A 215 -6.35 -7.99 -11.54
CA TYR A 215 -6.37 -6.55 -11.83
C TYR A 215 -7.38 -6.21 -12.93
N ILE A 216 -7.32 -6.90 -14.07
CA ILE A 216 -8.27 -6.73 -15.18
C ILE A 216 -9.71 -6.99 -14.68
N MET A 217 -9.91 -8.07 -13.93
CA MET A 217 -11.22 -8.42 -13.37
C MET A 217 -11.78 -7.32 -12.45
N ALA A 218 -10.93 -6.73 -11.62
CA ALA A 218 -11.35 -5.63 -10.74
C ALA A 218 -11.83 -4.42 -11.57
N LEU A 219 -11.09 -4.03 -12.61
CA LEU A 219 -11.49 -2.95 -13.52
C LEU A 219 -12.82 -3.27 -14.23
N ASP A 220 -12.99 -4.50 -14.71
CA ASP A 220 -14.24 -4.96 -15.36
C ASP A 220 -15.45 -4.95 -14.41
N LYS A 221 -15.22 -5.03 -13.10
CA LYS A 221 -16.25 -4.90 -12.06
C LYS A 221 -16.54 -3.46 -11.66
N GLY A 222 -15.86 -2.49 -12.25
CA GLY A 222 -16.11 -1.07 -12.05
C GLY A 222 -15.27 -0.40 -10.97
N TRP A 223 -14.24 -1.09 -10.45
CA TRP A 223 -13.28 -0.49 -9.52
C TRP A 223 -12.34 0.47 -10.25
N HIS A 224 -11.96 1.56 -9.58
CA HIS A 224 -11.05 2.59 -10.11
C HIS A 224 -9.67 2.44 -9.46
N LEU A 225 -8.82 1.61 -10.03
CA LEU A 225 -7.57 1.15 -9.40
C LEU A 225 -6.34 1.40 -10.28
N ALA A 226 -5.24 1.83 -9.66
CA ALA A 226 -3.92 1.76 -10.24
C ALA A 226 -3.25 0.42 -9.90
N PRO A 227 -2.42 -0.17 -10.79
CA PRO A 227 -1.70 -1.39 -10.48
C PRO A 227 -0.47 -1.11 -9.64
N THR A 228 -0.19 -1.97 -8.67
CA THR A 228 1.06 -2.03 -7.91
C THR A 228 1.73 -3.38 -8.05
N ASN A 229 3.02 -3.47 -7.70
CA ASN A 229 3.78 -4.72 -7.73
C ASN A 229 4.77 -4.75 -6.57
N ASN A 230 4.40 -5.47 -5.53
CA ASN A 230 5.05 -5.42 -4.25
C ASN A 230 5.74 -6.73 -3.86
N GLN A 231 6.67 -6.61 -2.92
CA GLN A 231 7.44 -7.75 -2.46
C GLN A 231 6.82 -8.44 -1.25
N ASP A 232 5.93 -7.75 -0.50
CA ASP A 232 5.35 -8.29 0.73
C ASP A 232 6.44 -8.88 1.62
N ASN A 233 7.50 -8.05 1.83
CA ASN A 233 8.76 -8.53 2.35
C ASN A 233 8.66 -8.92 3.83
N HIS A 234 8.99 -10.18 4.15
CA HIS A 234 9.05 -10.72 5.51
C HIS A 234 10.47 -11.12 5.92
N LYS A 235 11.46 -11.02 5.01
CA LYS A 235 12.81 -11.59 5.21
C LYS A 235 13.90 -10.55 5.40
N GLY A 236 13.54 -9.30 5.68
CA GLY A 236 14.52 -8.27 5.97
C GLY A 236 15.29 -7.73 4.76
N LYS A 237 14.67 -7.77 3.57
CA LYS A 237 15.21 -7.21 2.32
C LYS A 237 14.23 -6.18 1.75
N TRP A 238 13.99 -5.14 2.50
CA TRP A 238 13.00 -4.13 2.17
C TRP A 238 13.36 -3.31 0.93
N GLY A 239 12.55 -3.46 -0.13
CA GLY A 239 12.68 -2.70 -1.36
C GLY A 239 13.45 -3.41 -2.47
N ASP A 240 14.36 -4.33 -2.20
CA ASP A 240 15.26 -4.93 -3.20
C ASP A 240 15.30 -6.46 -3.24
N SER A 241 14.29 -7.15 -2.71
CA SER A 241 14.20 -8.62 -2.80
C SER A 241 14.18 -9.12 -4.24
N ASN A 242 13.61 -8.32 -5.14
CA ASN A 242 13.59 -8.58 -6.59
C ASN A 242 13.54 -7.25 -7.37
N THR A 243 13.31 -7.32 -8.67
CA THR A 243 13.32 -6.16 -9.57
C THR A 243 11.97 -5.46 -9.74
N CYS A 244 10.89 -5.97 -9.14
CA CYS A 244 9.61 -5.27 -9.23
C CYS A 244 9.62 -3.93 -8.47
N ARG A 245 8.90 -2.97 -8.99
CA ARG A 245 8.72 -1.64 -8.36
C ARG A 245 7.32 -1.11 -8.60
N ASP A 246 6.85 -0.36 -7.62
CA ASP A 246 5.84 0.66 -7.82
C ASP A 246 6.51 1.93 -8.25
N VAL A 247 5.91 2.64 -9.18
CA VAL A 247 6.41 3.93 -9.62
C VAL A 247 5.33 4.97 -9.41
N ILE A 248 5.63 5.96 -8.57
CA ILE A 248 4.73 7.10 -8.28
C ILE A 248 5.20 8.31 -9.07
N VAL A 249 4.25 8.97 -9.74
CA VAL A 249 4.52 10.12 -10.61
C VAL A 249 4.05 11.38 -9.90
N THR A 250 5.00 12.17 -9.41
CA THR A 250 4.70 13.39 -8.64
C THR A 250 5.75 14.48 -8.87
N ASP A 251 5.40 15.72 -8.62
CA ASP A 251 6.32 16.87 -8.55
C ASP A 251 6.72 17.22 -7.10
N ASP A 252 6.14 16.49 -6.13
CA ASP A 252 6.44 16.65 -4.70
C ASP A 252 6.92 15.33 -4.10
N PHE A 253 8.23 15.23 -3.87
CA PHE A 253 8.83 14.03 -3.25
C PHE A 253 8.85 14.15 -1.73
N THR A 254 7.66 14.16 -1.17
CA THR A 254 7.40 14.06 0.26
C THR A 254 6.38 12.95 0.53
N GLU A 255 6.21 12.54 1.79
CA GLU A 255 5.14 11.63 2.18
C GLU A 255 3.77 12.13 1.71
N ALA A 256 3.49 13.42 1.91
CA ALA A 256 2.23 14.03 1.50
C ALA A 256 2.06 14.05 -0.04
N GLY A 257 3.13 14.36 -0.77
CA GLY A 257 3.11 14.35 -2.23
C GLY A 257 2.94 12.97 -2.83
N LEU A 258 3.55 11.94 -2.22
CA LEU A 258 3.33 10.54 -2.61
C LEU A 258 1.88 10.14 -2.38
N TYR A 259 1.29 10.44 -1.22
CA TYR A 259 -0.12 10.15 -0.94
C TYR A 259 -1.07 10.90 -1.89
N ALA A 260 -0.79 12.15 -2.21
CA ALA A 260 -1.57 12.93 -3.18
C ALA A 260 -1.53 12.27 -4.58
N ALA A 261 -0.36 11.85 -5.03
CA ALA A 261 -0.22 11.16 -6.32
C ALA A 261 -0.92 9.80 -6.33
N MET A 262 -0.85 9.04 -5.24
CA MET A 262 -1.59 7.78 -5.08
C MET A 262 -3.11 8.01 -5.14
N ALA A 263 -3.62 9.05 -4.50
CA ALA A 263 -5.04 9.42 -4.55
C ALA A 263 -5.51 9.79 -5.97
N GLU A 264 -4.62 10.34 -6.77
CA GLU A 264 -4.87 10.64 -8.18
C GLU A 264 -4.53 9.45 -9.11
N ARG A 265 -4.18 8.29 -8.57
CA ARG A 265 -3.81 7.07 -9.31
C ARG A 265 -2.62 7.28 -10.25
N ARG A 266 -1.75 8.23 -9.96
CA ARG A 266 -0.49 8.44 -10.68
C ARG A 266 0.55 7.42 -10.24
N VAL A 267 0.16 6.15 -10.37
CA VAL A 267 0.95 4.98 -9.97
C VAL A 267 0.93 3.97 -11.11
N TYR A 268 2.06 3.38 -11.42
CA TYR A 268 2.12 2.19 -12.25
C TYR A 268 3.07 1.16 -11.64
N SER A 269 2.86 -0.09 -12.00
CA SER A 269 3.70 -1.22 -11.58
C SER A 269 4.64 -1.66 -12.68
N THR A 270 5.81 -2.18 -12.30
CA THR A 270 6.76 -2.75 -13.25
C THR A 270 7.51 -3.93 -12.65
N GLU A 271 7.88 -4.90 -13.48
CA GLU A 271 8.79 -6.00 -13.13
C GLU A 271 10.28 -5.63 -13.37
N ASP A 272 10.53 -4.51 -14.03
CA ASP A 272 11.86 -3.97 -14.28
C ASP A 272 12.11 -2.74 -13.40
N GLN A 273 13.12 -2.81 -12.55
CA GLN A 273 13.46 -1.74 -11.61
C GLN A 273 13.81 -0.40 -12.27
N ASN A 274 14.00 -0.34 -13.56
CA ASN A 274 14.41 0.87 -14.29
C ASN A 274 13.41 1.33 -15.36
N LEU A 275 12.27 0.65 -15.54
CA LEU A 275 11.29 1.02 -16.53
C LEU A 275 10.63 2.36 -16.18
N ALA A 276 10.97 3.39 -16.93
CA ALA A 276 10.47 4.75 -16.76
C ALA A 276 9.44 5.08 -17.87
N ILE A 277 8.20 5.36 -17.47
CA ILE A 277 7.10 5.68 -18.38
C ILE A 277 6.40 6.96 -17.92
N TYR A 278 6.27 7.92 -18.84
CA TYR A 278 5.31 9.01 -18.73
C TYR A 278 4.21 8.79 -19.76
N TYR A 279 2.98 8.69 -19.29
CA TYR A 279 1.84 8.54 -20.18
C TYR A 279 0.95 9.77 -20.09
N TYR A 280 0.68 10.36 -21.24
CA TYR A 280 -0.21 11.51 -21.38
C TYR A 280 -1.29 11.22 -22.41
N LEU A 281 -2.50 11.68 -22.15
CA LEU A 281 -3.60 11.71 -23.10
C LEU A 281 -4.10 13.15 -23.24
N ASN A 282 -3.96 13.75 -24.44
CA ASN A 282 -4.32 15.16 -24.69
C ASN A 282 -3.74 16.11 -23.65
N ASP A 283 -2.43 16.02 -23.41
CA ASP A 283 -1.68 16.83 -22.45
C ASP A 283 -2.07 16.61 -20.95
N THR A 284 -2.94 15.64 -20.68
CA THR A 284 -3.25 15.23 -19.31
C THR A 284 -2.39 14.04 -18.91
N LEU A 285 -1.63 14.17 -17.84
CA LEU A 285 -0.86 13.07 -17.24
C LEU A 285 -1.83 11.98 -16.77
N MET A 286 -1.39 10.72 -16.84
CA MET A 286 -2.11 9.58 -16.27
C MET A 286 -2.48 9.82 -14.80
N GLY A 287 -3.64 9.29 -14.38
CA GLY A 287 -4.16 9.40 -13.04
C GLY A 287 -5.68 9.49 -13.01
#